data_01e463486bfaf5a3805ca97f893e4568
#
_entry.id   01e463486bfaf5a3805ca97f893e4568
#
_cell.length_a   1.000
_cell.length_b   1.000
_cell.length_c   1.000
_cell.angle_alpha   90.00
_cell.angle_beta   90.00
_cell.angle_gamma   90.00
#
_symmetry.space_group_name_H-M   'P 1'
#
loop_
_entity.id
_entity.type
_entity.pdbx_description
1 polymer ?
#
loop_
_entity_poly.entity_id
_entity_poly.type
_entity_poly.pdbx_seq_one_letter_code
_entity_poly.pdbx_strand_id
1 'polypeptide(L)'
;MELDFIKLSPLGNTTVFLRGEAAQEARAALLAEAMDYDHLAAEQAGFLVAPHAEEALLRIEMSGGEFCGNATLSAAALAASEGAESPFFIECSGAEGPLRAEARPLGAGRWLARAEMPQAHEIRRFSLDGFSFGGTAICVSLPGIAHLVVEAADLSASDYDEMLARLMRETDADAYGVVPFERMGR
;
A
#
# COMPACT_ATOMS: atom_id res chain seq x y z
N MET A 1 -13.38 25.58 -4.69
CA MET A 1 -13.20 24.47 -3.72
C MET A 1 -11.78 24.59 -3.22
N GLU A 2 -11.55 24.50 -1.93
CA GLU A 2 -10.23 24.52 -1.30
C GLU A 2 -10.05 23.19 -0.62
N LEU A 3 -8.92 22.52 -0.86
CA LEU A 3 -8.55 21.26 -0.24
C LEU A 3 -7.15 21.40 0.35
N ASP A 4 -6.99 20.94 1.57
CA ASP A 4 -5.67 20.78 2.17
C ASP A 4 -5.03 19.48 1.68
N PHE A 5 -3.71 19.47 1.59
CA PHE A 5 -2.98 18.25 1.29
C PHE A 5 -1.79 18.02 2.19
N ILE A 6 -1.44 16.77 2.37
CA ILE A 6 -0.24 16.34 3.10
C ILE A 6 0.48 15.32 2.24
N LYS A 7 1.76 15.55 1.97
CA LYS A 7 2.61 14.63 1.20
C LYS A 7 3.61 13.95 2.11
N LEU A 8 3.62 12.61 2.08
CA LEU A 8 4.53 11.76 2.82
C LEU A 8 5.32 10.87 1.86
N SER A 9 6.43 10.30 2.33
CA SER A 9 7.27 9.41 1.52
C SER A 9 7.66 8.16 2.34
N PRO A 10 6.78 7.14 2.40
CA PRO A 10 7.14 5.87 2.99
C PRO A 10 8.14 5.14 2.09
N LEU A 11 9.39 4.98 2.58
CA LEU A 11 10.46 4.26 1.89
C LEU A 11 10.74 4.74 0.45
N GLY A 12 10.54 6.02 0.17
CA GLY A 12 10.74 6.60 -1.16
C GLY A 12 9.50 6.62 -2.05
N ASN A 13 8.44 5.91 -1.69
CA ASN A 13 7.17 5.88 -2.42
C ASN A 13 6.27 7.03 -1.93
N THR A 14 6.03 8.02 -2.78
CA THR A 14 5.31 9.23 -2.39
C THR A 14 3.80 9.03 -2.31
N THR A 15 3.20 9.43 -1.18
CA THR A 15 1.77 9.37 -0.93
C THR A 15 1.24 10.75 -0.59
N VAL A 16 0.16 11.17 -1.25
CA VAL A 16 -0.57 12.40 -0.94
C VAL A 16 -1.92 12.07 -0.33
N PHE A 17 -2.23 12.73 0.77
CA PHE A 17 -3.57 12.76 1.33
C PHE A 17 -4.22 14.11 1.09
N LEU A 18 -5.46 14.09 0.59
CA LEU A 18 -6.32 15.26 0.49
C LEU A 18 -7.29 15.28 1.68
N ARG A 19 -7.51 16.48 2.22
CA ARG A 19 -8.49 16.76 3.28
C ARG A 19 -9.43 17.87 2.82
N GLY A 20 -10.70 17.77 3.14
CA GLY A 20 -11.71 18.78 2.82
C GLY A 20 -12.97 18.17 2.27
N GLU A 21 -13.93 19.04 1.98
CA GLU A 21 -15.22 18.63 1.44
C GLU A 21 -15.13 18.50 -0.09
N ALA A 22 -15.30 17.28 -0.58
CA ALA A 22 -15.44 16.98 -1.99
C ALA A 22 -16.55 15.94 -2.18
N ALA A 23 -17.39 16.17 -3.18
CA ALA A 23 -18.41 15.20 -3.57
C ALA A 23 -17.71 13.87 -3.96
N GLN A 24 -18.30 12.76 -3.58
CA GLN A 24 -17.67 11.44 -3.76
C GLN A 24 -17.33 11.18 -5.24
N GLU A 25 -18.19 11.61 -6.15
CA GLU A 25 -18.02 11.45 -7.59
C GLU A 25 -16.82 12.26 -8.15
N ALA A 26 -16.43 13.33 -7.46
CA ALA A 26 -15.30 14.18 -7.86
C ALA A 26 -13.96 13.69 -7.29
N ARG A 27 -13.96 12.86 -6.24
CA ARG A 27 -12.74 12.47 -5.52
C ARG A 27 -11.73 11.77 -6.41
N ALA A 28 -12.17 10.82 -7.25
CA ALA A 28 -11.27 10.09 -8.15
C ALA A 28 -10.53 11.03 -9.10
N ALA A 29 -11.20 12.02 -9.67
CA ALA A 29 -10.61 13.01 -10.56
C ALA A 29 -9.61 13.91 -9.82
N LEU A 30 -9.94 14.36 -8.60
CA LEU A 30 -9.07 15.17 -7.75
C LEU A 30 -7.80 14.43 -7.33
N LEU A 31 -7.93 13.13 -7.03
CA LEU A 31 -6.78 12.29 -6.70
C LEU A 31 -5.90 12.05 -7.92
N ALA A 32 -6.49 11.84 -9.10
CA ALA A 32 -5.73 11.72 -10.35
C ALA A 32 -4.97 13.02 -10.65
N GLU A 33 -5.59 14.18 -10.46
CA GLU A 33 -4.94 15.49 -10.60
C GLU A 33 -3.80 15.66 -9.59
N ALA A 34 -4.00 15.27 -8.33
CA ALA A 34 -2.95 15.34 -7.31
C ALA A 34 -1.74 14.44 -7.63
N MET A 35 -1.94 13.31 -8.29
CA MET A 35 -0.87 12.41 -8.72
C MET A 35 -0.12 12.91 -9.95
N ASP A 36 -0.73 13.78 -10.75
CA ASP A 36 -0.12 14.33 -11.97
C ASP A 36 1.21 15.01 -11.67
N TYR A 37 2.19 14.82 -12.58
CA TYR A 37 3.54 15.36 -12.44
C TYR A 37 3.57 16.88 -12.33
N ASP A 38 2.69 17.55 -13.07
CA ASP A 38 2.59 19.02 -13.11
C ASP A 38 1.87 19.60 -11.86
N HIS A 39 1.35 18.74 -10.98
CA HIS A 39 0.70 19.12 -9.72
C HIS A 39 1.53 18.71 -8.50
N LEU A 40 1.12 17.64 -7.79
CA LEU A 40 1.81 17.19 -6.58
C LEU A 40 2.79 16.05 -6.84
N ALA A 41 2.77 15.46 -8.04
CA ALA A 41 3.69 14.41 -8.47
C ALA A 41 3.82 13.28 -7.42
N ALA A 42 2.70 12.67 -7.04
CA ALA A 42 2.68 11.57 -6.09
C ALA A 42 2.42 10.23 -6.80
N GLU A 43 3.01 9.17 -6.29
CA GLU A 43 2.79 7.82 -6.82
C GLU A 43 1.45 7.24 -6.36
N GLN A 44 0.91 7.76 -5.25
CA GLN A 44 -0.34 7.32 -4.65
C GLN A 44 -1.06 8.52 -4.05
N ALA A 45 -2.39 8.50 -4.10
CA ALA A 45 -3.20 9.52 -3.46
C ALA A 45 -4.46 8.91 -2.84
N GLY A 46 -4.92 9.52 -1.75
CA GLY A 46 -6.15 9.14 -1.06
C GLY A 46 -6.79 10.34 -0.36
N PHE A 47 -8.10 10.25 -0.13
CA PHE A 47 -8.80 11.16 0.76
C PHE A 47 -8.75 10.66 2.20
N LEU A 48 -8.51 11.57 3.14
CA LEU A 48 -8.76 11.34 4.56
C LEU A 48 -10.18 11.74 4.88
N VAL A 49 -10.97 10.77 5.32
CA VAL A 49 -12.39 10.94 5.62
C VAL A 49 -12.70 10.44 7.03
N ALA A 50 -13.92 10.70 7.50
CA ALA A 50 -14.39 10.15 8.76
C ALA A 50 -14.44 8.60 8.68
N PRO A 51 -14.01 7.89 9.72
CA PRO A 51 -14.07 6.44 9.75
C PRO A 51 -15.53 5.94 9.90
N HIS A 52 -15.76 4.70 9.51
CA HIS A 52 -17.02 4.02 9.71
C HIS A 52 -17.09 3.31 11.07
N ALA A 53 -15.96 2.74 11.51
CA ALA A 53 -15.84 2.07 12.79
C ALA A 53 -15.50 3.08 13.90
N GLU A 54 -16.17 2.95 15.05
CA GLU A 54 -16.02 3.87 16.19
C GLU A 54 -14.61 3.87 16.76
N GLU A 55 -13.92 2.73 16.72
CA GLU A 55 -12.54 2.59 17.22
C GLU A 55 -11.47 3.16 16.28
N ALA A 56 -11.78 3.43 15.01
CA ALA A 56 -10.83 3.94 14.05
C ALA A 56 -10.69 5.47 14.15
N LEU A 57 -9.46 5.97 14.09
CA LEU A 57 -9.17 7.40 14.17
C LEU A 57 -9.47 8.13 12.86
N LEU A 58 -9.22 7.48 11.75
CA LEU A 58 -9.41 8.03 10.41
C LEU A 58 -9.62 6.89 9.39
N ARG A 59 -10.12 7.26 8.23
CA ARG A 59 -10.26 6.39 7.07
C ARG A 59 -9.55 6.97 5.87
N ILE A 60 -8.85 6.11 5.12
CA ILE A 60 -8.25 6.42 3.84
C ILE A 60 -9.13 5.87 2.74
N GLU A 61 -9.56 6.72 1.82
CA GLU A 61 -10.20 6.30 0.56
C GLU A 61 -9.20 6.50 -0.58
N MET A 62 -8.63 5.39 -1.07
CA MET A 62 -7.71 5.39 -2.20
C MET A 62 -8.45 5.65 -3.52
N SER A 63 -7.72 6.12 -4.53
CA SER A 63 -8.28 6.53 -5.82
C SER A 63 -9.06 5.42 -6.55
N GLY A 64 -8.63 4.18 -6.44
CA GLY A 64 -9.30 3.00 -7.02
C GLY A 64 -10.13 2.20 -6.01
N GLY A 65 -10.21 2.63 -4.75
CA GLY A 65 -10.89 1.86 -3.69
C GLY A 65 -10.09 0.66 -3.17
N GLU A 66 -8.86 0.49 -3.63
CA GLU A 66 -7.94 -0.59 -3.26
C GLU A 66 -7.34 -0.38 -1.86
N PHE A 67 -6.79 -1.46 -1.29
CA PHE A 67 -5.93 -1.36 -0.12
C PHE A 67 -4.53 -0.91 -0.50
N CYS A 68 -3.98 0.04 0.26
CA CYS A 68 -2.60 0.50 0.08
C CYS A 68 -1.80 0.49 1.39
N GLY A 69 -0.83 -0.41 1.51
CA GLY A 69 0.04 -0.53 2.67
C GLY A 69 0.87 0.73 2.93
N ASN A 70 1.41 1.37 1.88
CA ASN A 70 2.17 2.61 2.00
C ASN A 70 1.30 3.78 2.49
N ALA A 71 0.07 3.88 2.00
CA ALA A 71 -0.89 4.86 2.49
C ALA A 71 -1.23 4.59 3.97
N THR A 72 -1.46 3.34 4.35
CA THR A 72 -1.75 2.98 5.75
C THR A 72 -0.58 3.33 6.68
N LEU A 73 0.67 3.05 6.28
CA LEU A 73 1.86 3.46 7.05
C LEU A 73 2.00 4.99 7.14
N SER A 74 1.72 5.69 6.04
CA SER A 74 1.73 7.16 6.00
C SER A 74 0.68 7.76 6.91
N ALA A 75 -0.53 7.21 6.90
CA ALA A 75 -1.62 7.64 7.78
C ALA A 75 -1.32 7.35 9.24
N ALA A 76 -0.66 6.23 9.56
CA ALA A 76 -0.20 5.95 10.91
C ALA A 76 0.81 7.00 11.40
N ALA A 77 1.79 7.35 10.57
CA ALA A 77 2.76 8.40 10.90
C ALA A 77 2.08 9.76 11.09
N LEU A 78 1.11 10.09 10.23
CA LEU A 78 0.34 11.32 10.30
C LEU A 78 -0.48 11.39 11.58
N ALA A 79 -1.28 10.36 11.89
CA ALA A 79 -2.08 10.30 13.12
C ALA A 79 -1.23 10.51 14.38
N ALA A 80 -0.08 9.82 14.45
CA ALA A 80 0.84 10.00 15.57
C ALA A 80 1.46 11.41 15.61
N SER A 81 1.73 12.03 14.46
CA SER A 81 2.23 13.41 14.39
C SER A 81 1.21 14.44 14.86
N GLU A 82 -0.06 14.13 14.76
CA GLU A 82 -1.21 14.91 15.22
C GLU A 82 -1.59 14.59 16.68
N GLY A 83 -0.83 13.73 17.36
CA GLY A 83 -0.96 13.44 18.77
C GLY A 83 -1.69 12.15 19.14
N ALA A 84 -1.98 11.29 18.17
CA ALA A 84 -2.56 9.97 18.47
C ALA A 84 -1.57 9.10 19.26
N GLU A 85 -2.04 8.51 20.35
CA GLU A 85 -1.26 7.58 21.18
C GLU A 85 -1.33 6.17 20.59
N SER A 86 -0.16 5.60 20.27
CA SER A 86 -0.05 4.22 19.76
C SER A 86 -0.32 3.16 20.85
N PRO A 87 -0.96 2.04 20.55
CA PRO A 87 -1.53 1.67 19.26
C PRO A 87 -2.93 2.27 19.04
N PHE A 88 -3.30 2.45 17.77
CA PHE A 88 -4.61 2.93 17.34
C PHE A 88 -5.09 2.15 16.10
N PHE A 89 -6.31 2.44 15.64
CA PHE A 89 -6.89 1.80 14.46
C PHE A 89 -7.09 2.80 13.33
N ILE A 90 -6.88 2.33 12.10
CA ILE A 90 -7.06 3.08 10.85
C ILE A 90 -7.87 2.23 9.90
N GLU A 91 -8.84 2.83 9.22
CA GLU A 91 -9.49 2.20 8.08
C GLU A 91 -8.79 2.58 6.78
N CYS A 92 -8.73 1.64 5.84
CA CYS A 92 -8.30 1.86 4.47
C CYS A 92 -9.29 1.17 3.53
N SER A 93 -9.65 1.84 2.42
CA SER A 93 -10.39 1.18 1.35
C SER A 93 -9.74 -0.14 0.96
N GLY A 94 -10.49 -1.11 0.49
CA GLY A 94 -9.99 -2.45 0.17
C GLY A 94 -9.69 -3.35 1.37
N ALA A 95 -9.73 -2.85 2.60
CA ALA A 95 -9.66 -3.67 3.81
C ALA A 95 -11.07 -3.92 4.37
N GLU A 96 -11.30 -5.12 4.93
CA GLU A 96 -12.61 -5.50 5.46
C GLU A 96 -12.98 -4.79 6.78
N GLY A 97 -11.99 -4.21 7.48
CA GLY A 97 -12.20 -3.55 8.76
C GLY A 97 -11.01 -2.70 9.20
N PRO A 98 -11.08 -2.13 10.42
CA PRO A 98 -10.01 -1.34 10.97
C PRO A 98 -8.73 -2.15 11.15
N LEU A 99 -7.62 -1.55 10.77
CA LEU A 99 -6.27 -2.12 10.86
C LEU A 99 -5.55 -1.51 12.05
N ARG A 100 -4.98 -2.34 12.90
CA ARG A 100 -4.17 -1.86 14.02
C ARG A 100 -2.88 -1.25 13.48
N ALA A 101 -2.57 -0.06 13.94
CA ALA A 101 -1.40 0.69 13.54
C ALA A 101 -0.68 1.29 14.75
N GLU A 102 0.61 1.54 14.59
CA GLU A 102 1.43 2.23 15.56
C GLU A 102 2.50 3.06 14.84
N ALA A 103 2.85 4.21 15.40
CA ALA A 103 3.97 4.99 14.89
C ALA A 103 4.70 5.72 16.03
N ARG A 104 6.00 5.97 15.84
CA ARG A 104 6.83 6.72 16.75
C ARG A 104 7.79 7.62 16.01
N PRO A 105 8.12 8.80 16.56
CA PRO A 105 9.05 9.71 15.92
C PRO A 105 10.49 9.16 15.96
N LEU A 106 11.22 9.39 14.88
CA LEU A 106 12.67 9.17 14.79
C LEU A 106 13.46 10.49 14.78
N GLY A 107 12.78 11.63 14.84
CA GLY A 107 13.35 12.97 14.71
C GLY A 107 13.46 13.44 13.27
N ALA A 108 13.65 14.77 13.09
CA ALA A 108 13.78 15.43 11.78
C ALA A 108 12.63 15.09 10.79
N GLY A 109 11.39 15.07 11.28
CA GLY A 109 10.21 14.77 10.45
C GLY A 109 10.09 13.31 10.01
N ARG A 110 10.93 12.41 10.52
CA ARG A 110 10.90 10.99 10.22
C ARG A 110 10.15 10.19 11.27
N TRP A 111 9.45 9.17 10.83
CA TRP A 111 8.62 8.29 11.65
C TRP A 111 8.93 6.82 11.37
N LEU A 112 8.88 5.98 12.38
CA LEU A 112 8.78 4.54 12.23
C LEU A 112 7.31 4.17 12.41
N ALA A 113 6.69 3.65 11.35
CA ALA A 113 5.30 3.21 11.38
C ALA A 113 5.21 1.70 11.14
N ARG A 114 4.21 1.09 11.74
CA ARG A 114 3.81 -0.30 11.56
C ARG A 114 2.30 -0.36 11.47
N ALA A 115 1.79 -1.18 10.56
CA ALA A 115 0.37 -1.43 10.41
C ALA A 115 0.09 -2.91 10.13
N GLU A 116 -1.06 -3.38 10.56
CA GLU A 116 -1.59 -4.66 10.12
C GLU A 116 -1.92 -4.61 8.64
N MET A 117 -1.77 -5.73 7.98
CA MET A 117 -2.15 -5.93 6.59
C MET A 117 -3.45 -6.73 6.53
N PRO A 118 -4.30 -6.54 5.52
CA PRO A 118 -5.42 -7.44 5.28
C PRO A 118 -4.95 -8.90 5.20
N GLN A 119 -5.81 -9.81 5.62
CA GLN A 119 -5.50 -11.23 5.50
C GLN A 119 -5.51 -11.65 4.02
N ALA A 120 -4.56 -12.52 3.68
CA ALA A 120 -4.52 -13.11 2.34
C ALA A 120 -5.74 -14.05 2.16
N HIS A 121 -6.42 -13.93 1.02
CA HIS A 121 -7.47 -14.87 0.63
C HIS A 121 -6.89 -16.25 0.31
N GLU A 122 -5.72 -16.26 -0.32
CA GLU A 122 -5.03 -17.47 -0.73
C GLU A 122 -3.52 -17.29 -0.56
N ILE A 123 -2.86 -18.36 -0.08
CA ILE A 123 -1.41 -18.50 -0.10
C ILE A 123 -1.10 -19.85 -0.74
N ARG A 124 -0.46 -19.85 -1.91
CA ARG A 124 -0.14 -21.06 -2.64
C ARG A 124 1.30 -21.09 -3.14
N ARG A 125 1.81 -22.29 -3.38
CA ARG A 125 3.09 -22.45 -4.07
C ARG A 125 2.94 -22.13 -5.54
N PHE A 126 3.97 -21.48 -6.08
CA PHE A 126 4.07 -21.11 -7.49
C PHE A 126 5.36 -21.73 -8.05
N SER A 127 5.25 -22.57 -9.10
CA SER A 127 6.41 -23.19 -9.70
C SER A 127 7.24 -22.16 -10.47
N LEU A 128 8.55 -22.22 -10.31
CA LEU A 128 9.52 -21.45 -11.07
C LEU A 128 10.22 -22.29 -12.14
N ASP A 129 9.56 -23.37 -12.61
CA ASP A 129 10.07 -24.18 -13.70
C ASP A 129 10.24 -23.34 -14.97
N GLY A 130 11.41 -23.42 -15.58
CA GLY A 130 11.80 -22.62 -16.75
C GLY A 130 12.65 -21.39 -16.41
N PHE A 131 12.69 -20.93 -15.16
CA PHE A 131 13.60 -19.87 -14.74
C PHE A 131 15.00 -20.41 -14.43
N SER A 132 16.04 -19.59 -14.68
CA SER A 132 17.44 -20.01 -14.52
C SER A 132 17.80 -20.41 -13.09
N PHE A 133 17.13 -19.84 -12.10
CA PHE A 133 17.31 -20.14 -10.67
C PHE A 133 16.36 -21.20 -10.14
N GLY A 134 15.33 -21.62 -10.92
CA GLY A 134 14.41 -22.71 -10.57
C GLY A 134 13.72 -22.55 -9.21
N GLY A 135 13.05 -23.61 -8.78
CA GLY A 135 12.50 -23.67 -7.41
C GLY A 135 11.02 -23.31 -7.29
N THR A 136 10.67 -22.71 -6.16
CA THR A 136 9.28 -22.39 -5.81
C THR A 136 9.20 -20.99 -5.21
N ALA A 137 8.27 -20.21 -5.70
CA ALA A 137 7.85 -18.96 -5.07
C ALA A 137 6.54 -19.17 -4.28
N ILE A 138 6.15 -18.18 -3.54
CA ILE A 138 4.84 -18.14 -2.85
C ILE A 138 3.99 -17.08 -3.50
N CYS A 139 2.84 -17.47 -4.03
CA CYS A 139 1.80 -16.56 -4.46
C CYS A 139 0.92 -16.21 -3.27
N VAL A 140 0.76 -14.92 -3.01
CA VAL A 140 -0.08 -14.37 -1.95
C VAL A 140 -1.14 -13.50 -2.60
N SER A 141 -2.40 -13.91 -2.49
CA SER A 141 -3.54 -13.15 -3.01
C SER A 141 -4.21 -12.37 -1.87
N LEU A 142 -4.23 -11.07 -1.99
CA LEU A 142 -4.89 -10.11 -1.12
C LEU A 142 -6.10 -9.50 -1.85
N PRO A 143 -7.00 -8.77 -1.17
CA PRO A 143 -8.06 -8.03 -1.86
C PRO A 143 -7.50 -7.09 -2.93
N GLY A 144 -7.86 -7.33 -4.19
CA GLY A 144 -7.46 -6.53 -5.35
C GLY A 144 -6.01 -6.69 -5.82
N ILE A 145 -5.13 -7.42 -5.11
CA ILE A 145 -3.73 -7.55 -5.52
C ILE A 145 -3.17 -8.96 -5.28
N ALA A 146 -2.38 -9.46 -6.23
CA ALA A 146 -1.62 -10.69 -6.08
C ALA A 146 -0.11 -10.42 -6.10
N HIS A 147 0.60 -11.00 -5.15
CA HIS A 147 2.05 -10.90 -5.05
C HIS A 147 2.72 -12.25 -5.23
N LEU A 148 3.80 -12.28 -5.99
CA LEU A 148 4.70 -13.42 -6.08
C LEU A 148 5.94 -13.14 -5.24
N VAL A 149 6.07 -13.82 -4.10
CA VAL A 149 7.20 -13.67 -3.19
C VAL A 149 8.25 -14.70 -3.55
N VAL A 150 9.44 -14.25 -3.97
CA VAL A 150 10.50 -15.11 -4.50
C VAL A 150 11.82 -14.88 -3.76
N GLU A 151 12.49 -15.97 -3.38
CA GLU A 151 13.84 -15.89 -2.82
C GLU A 151 14.84 -15.82 -3.96
N ALA A 152 15.34 -14.62 -4.25
CA ALA A 152 16.32 -14.34 -5.28
C ALA A 152 17.20 -13.14 -4.88
N ALA A 153 18.51 -13.34 -4.85
CA ALA A 153 19.46 -12.29 -4.53
C ALA A 153 19.57 -11.26 -5.68
N ASP A 154 19.58 -11.77 -6.92
CA ASP A 154 19.70 -10.97 -8.14
C ASP A 154 18.63 -11.40 -9.14
N LEU A 155 17.51 -10.69 -9.17
CA LEU A 155 16.47 -10.90 -10.16
C LEU A 155 16.70 -9.99 -11.37
N SER A 156 16.91 -10.59 -12.55
CA SER A 156 17.02 -9.80 -13.77
C SER A 156 15.69 -9.14 -14.14
N ALA A 157 15.73 -8.02 -14.86
CA ALA A 157 14.51 -7.37 -15.35
C ALA A 157 13.68 -8.32 -16.23
N SER A 158 14.33 -9.14 -17.05
CA SER A 158 13.65 -10.13 -17.90
C SER A 158 12.93 -11.20 -17.08
N ASP A 159 13.57 -11.72 -16.02
CA ASP A 159 12.94 -12.71 -15.13
C ASP A 159 11.77 -12.10 -14.37
N TYR A 160 11.92 -10.84 -13.92
CA TYR A 160 10.84 -10.10 -13.27
C TYR A 160 9.62 -9.97 -14.18
N ASP A 161 9.81 -9.53 -15.43
CA ASP A 161 8.73 -9.33 -16.39
C ASP A 161 8.04 -10.66 -16.74
N GLU A 162 8.81 -11.75 -16.91
CA GLU A 162 8.27 -13.08 -17.18
C GLU A 162 7.46 -13.63 -15.99
N MET A 163 7.96 -13.47 -14.75
CA MET A 163 7.24 -13.84 -13.54
C MET A 163 5.94 -13.06 -13.40
N LEU A 164 5.98 -11.76 -13.64
CA LEU A 164 4.80 -10.90 -13.59
C LEU A 164 3.76 -11.34 -14.64
N ALA A 165 4.19 -11.55 -15.88
CA ALA A 165 3.31 -12.01 -16.95
C ALA A 165 2.70 -13.39 -16.66
N ARG A 166 3.44 -14.29 -16.02
CA ARG A 166 2.94 -15.59 -15.61
C ARG A 166 1.97 -15.50 -14.45
N LEU A 167 2.26 -14.67 -13.44
CA LEU A 167 1.36 -14.40 -12.32
C LEU A 167 0.02 -13.87 -12.82
N MET A 168 0.03 -12.91 -13.76
CA MET A 168 -1.17 -12.35 -14.39
C MET A 168 -2.02 -13.40 -15.15
N ARG A 169 -1.39 -14.41 -15.72
CA ARG A 169 -2.11 -15.50 -16.41
C ARG A 169 -2.72 -16.53 -15.46
N GLU A 170 -2.10 -16.73 -14.30
CA GLU A 170 -2.47 -17.81 -13.36
C GLU A 170 -3.31 -17.32 -12.17
N THR A 171 -3.54 -16.00 -12.06
CA THR A 171 -4.23 -15.39 -10.92
C THR A 171 -5.13 -14.27 -11.41
N ASP A 172 -6.33 -14.16 -10.85
CA ASP A 172 -7.25 -13.07 -11.12
C ASP A 172 -7.15 -12.02 -10.00
N ALA A 173 -6.65 -10.83 -10.36
CA ALA A 173 -6.53 -9.69 -9.45
C ALA A 173 -6.49 -8.39 -10.26
N ASP A 174 -6.75 -7.24 -9.60
CA ASP A 174 -6.71 -5.93 -10.25
C ASP A 174 -5.27 -5.40 -10.40
N ALA A 175 -4.38 -5.84 -9.50
CA ALA A 175 -2.97 -5.45 -9.48
C ALA A 175 -2.06 -6.66 -9.19
N TYR A 176 -0.81 -6.58 -9.65
CA TYR A 176 0.17 -7.65 -9.52
C TYR A 176 1.54 -7.11 -9.15
N GLY A 177 2.28 -7.88 -8.36
CA GLY A 177 3.65 -7.53 -8.00
C GLY A 177 4.53 -8.75 -7.80
N VAL A 178 5.82 -8.62 -8.11
CA VAL A 178 6.86 -9.58 -7.75
C VAL A 178 7.69 -8.97 -6.62
N VAL A 179 7.84 -9.71 -5.53
CA VAL A 179 8.56 -9.30 -4.33
C VAL A 179 9.77 -10.21 -4.15
N PRO A 180 10.93 -9.85 -4.71
CA PRO A 180 12.17 -10.59 -4.45
C PRO A 180 12.66 -10.31 -3.03
N PHE A 181 13.22 -11.33 -2.39
CA PHE A 181 13.86 -11.19 -1.09
C PHE A 181 15.10 -12.07 -0.99
N GLU A 182 16.01 -11.68 -0.13
CA GLU A 182 17.19 -12.46 0.24
C GLU A 182 17.15 -12.77 1.74
N ARG A 183 17.47 -14.01 2.11
CA ARG A 183 17.64 -14.36 3.52
C ARG A 183 19.00 -13.88 4.01
N MET A 184 18.98 -12.91 4.89
CA MET A 184 20.17 -12.52 5.62
C MET A 184 20.53 -13.64 6.61
N GLY A 185 21.73 -14.22 6.51
CA GLY A 185 22.24 -15.16 7.48
C GLY A 185 22.19 -14.58 8.90
N ARG A 186 21.88 -15.44 9.89
CA ARG A 186 21.99 -15.08 11.31
C ARG A 186 23.43 -15.01 11.74
#